data_44c087ff4cab197c75b104b1351e62ad
#
_entry.id   44c087ff4cab197c75b104b1351e62ad
#
_cell.length_a   1.000
_cell.length_b   1.000
_cell.length_c   1.000
_cell.angle_alpha   90.00
_cell.angle_beta   90.00
_cell.angle_gamma   90.00
#
_symmetry.space_group_name_H-M   'P 1'
#
loop_
_entity.id
_entity.type
_entity.pdbx_description
1 polymer ?
#
loop_
_entity_poly.entity_id
_entity_poly.type
_entity_poly.pdbx_seq_one_letter_code
_entity_poly.pdbx_strand_id
1 'polypeptide(L)'
;VRIDIWSDIVCPFCYIGGRHLQLALERFDHAEEVEVVWRSFELDPRPVEDPHADLTEQLAAKYGMSRDQAEANQQRVGEAMEAVGLEFNWRDAHPANTFDAHRLAHLAAERGLSDQAQTAFKKAYFTDGRAIGDHQVLRDLAIGIGLDADEVDDVLSSDRYADQVRADESQAQVYGITAVPTFVLADQYSVSGAQPVDTLVDVLDQVWSLTEKTPLVPVSGAAGESCGVDGCD
;
A
#
# COMPACT_ATOMS: atom_id res chain seq x y z
N VAL A 1 2.31 9.93 14.50
CA VAL A 1 2.58 8.46 14.40
C VAL A 1 2.76 8.11 12.94
N ARG A 2 3.79 7.30 12.61
CA ARG A 2 3.99 6.78 11.26
C ARG A 2 3.35 5.40 11.12
N ILE A 3 2.72 5.17 9.97
CA ILE A 3 2.10 3.91 9.57
C ILE A 3 2.72 3.48 8.25
N ASP A 4 3.50 2.41 8.24
CA ASP A 4 4.00 1.77 7.03
C ASP A 4 3.02 0.68 6.59
N ILE A 5 2.62 0.66 5.30
CA ILE A 5 1.61 -0.27 4.76
C ILE A 5 2.22 -1.08 3.64
N TRP A 6 2.56 -2.35 3.89
CA TRP A 6 2.92 -3.27 2.82
C TRP A 6 1.67 -3.66 2.04
N SER A 7 1.70 -3.43 0.74
CA SER A 7 0.52 -3.53 -0.13
C SER A 7 0.92 -3.90 -1.55
N ASP A 8 0.10 -4.72 -2.20
CA ASP A 8 0.18 -4.92 -3.64
C ASP A 8 -1.00 -4.25 -4.37
N ILE A 9 -0.74 -3.81 -5.61
CA ILE A 9 -1.74 -3.15 -6.45
C ILE A 9 -2.88 -4.09 -6.84
N VAL A 10 -2.57 -5.37 -7.10
CA VAL A 10 -3.54 -6.41 -7.49
C VAL A 10 -4.16 -7.15 -6.30
N CYS A 11 -3.91 -6.71 -5.09
CA CYS A 11 -4.50 -7.30 -3.90
C CYS A 11 -5.83 -6.62 -3.53
N PRO A 12 -6.98 -7.32 -3.63
CA PRO A 12 -8.28 -6.73 -3.30
C PRO A 12 -8.39 -6.32 -1.83
N PHE A 13 -7.81 -7.11 -0.93
CA PHE A 13 -7.80 -6.78 0.49
C PHE A 13 -6.90 -5.58 0.81
N CYS A 14 -5.88 -5.30 -0.02
CA CYS A 14 -5.10 -4.07 0.09
C CYS A 14 -5.92 -2.83 -0.29
N TYR A 15 -6.80 -2.96 -1.28
CA TYR A 15 -7.71 -1.86 -1.65
C TYR A 15 -8.75 -1.60 -0.55
N ILE A 16 -9.39 -2.67 -0.04
CA ILE A 16 -10.33 -2.59 1.10
C ILE A 16 -9.64 -2.04 2.35
N GLY A 17 -8.46 -2.57 2.71
CA GLY A 17 -7.72 -2.17 3.90
C GLY A 17 -7.27 -0.71 3.85
N GLY A 18 -6.83 -0.24 2.69
CA GLY A 18 -6.52 1.18 2.47
C GLY A 18 -7.76 2.07 2.66
N ARG A 19 -8.91 1.65 2.13
CA ARG A 19 -10.18 2.37 2.33
C ARG A 19 -10.63 2.36 3.81
N HIS A 20 -10.47 1.24 4.51
CA HIS A 20 -10.76 1.15 5.94
C HIS A 20 -9.85 2.09 6.75
N LEU A 21 -8.55 2.15 6.44
CA LEU A 21 -7.64 3.07 7.12
C LEU A 21 -8.04 4.54 6.86
N GLN A 22 -8.38 4.89 5.62
CA GLN A 22 -8.87 6.23 5.30
C GLN A 22 -10.09 6.60 6.17
N LEU A 23 -11.10 5.69 6.26
CA LEU A 23 -12.29 5.90 7.07
C LEU A 23 -11.97 5.93 8.58
N ALA A 24 -10.96 5.19 9.03
CA ALA A 24 -10.51 5.22 10.41
C ALA A 24 -9.82 6.55 10.74
N LEU A 25 -8.98 7.05 9.84
CA LEU A 25 -8.31 8.36 10.00
C LEU A 25 -9.32 9.52 10.02
N GLU A 26 -10.43 9.45 9.23
CA GLU A 26 -11.50 10.44 9.29
C GLU A 26 -12.17 10.53 10.68
N ARG A 27 -12.01 9.49 11.53
CA ARG A 27 -12.61 9.38 12.88
C ARG A 27 -11.58 9.54 13.99
N PHE A 28 -10.29 9.58 13.65
CA PHE A 28 -9.20 9.67 14.60
C PHE A 28 -8.85 11.13 14.90
N ASP A 29 -8.85 11.50 16.18
CA ASP A 29 -8.71 12.90 16.61
C ASP A 29 -7.33 13.52 16.25
N HIS A 30 -6.31 12.69 15.99
CA HIS A 30 -4.95 13.12 15.69
C HIS A 30 -4.52 12.75 14.25
N ALA A 31 -5.46 12.66 13.32
CA ALA A 31 -5.20 12.25 11.93
C ALA A 31 -4.13 13.10 11.22
N GLU A 32 -4.09 14.40 11.50
CA GLU A 32 -3.09 15.32 10.93
C GLU A 32 -1.64 15.04 11.38
N GLU A 33 -1.48 14.27 12.47
CA GLU A 33 -0.18 13.88 13.02
C GLU A 33 0.22 12.45 12.61
N VAL A 34 -0.57 11.83 11.71
CA VAL A 34 -0.29 10.52 11.15
C VAL A 34 0.36 10.67 9.79
N GLU A 35 1.54 10.06 9.64
CA GLU A 35 2.22 9.90 8.36
C GLU A 35 1.93 8.49 7.82
N VAL A 36 1.31 8.38 6.64
CA VAL A 36 1.07 7.11 5.96
C VAL A 36 2.12 6.90 4.89
N VAL A 37 2.82 5.77 4.93
CA VAL A 37 3.86 5.37 3.98
C VAL A 37 3.49 4.04 3.35
N TRP A 38 3.26 4.04 2.04
CA TRP A 38 3.00 2.82 1.28
C TRP A 38 4.30 2.13 0.92
N ARG A 39 4.35 0.82 1.18
CA ARG A 39 5.49 -0.06 0.92
C ARG A 39 5.13 -1.08 -0.14
N SER A 40 6.07 -1.32 -1.02
CA SER A 40 5.93 -2.30 -2.09
C SER A 40 5.92 -3.73 -1.56
N PHE A 41 5.01 -4.54 -2.11
CA PHE A 41 4.97 -5.98 -1.90
C PHE A 41 4.36 -6.63 -3.14
N GLU A 42 5.09 -7.51 -3.82
CA GLU A 42 4.56 -8.27 -4.95
C GLU A 42 4.04 -9.63 -4.47
N LEU A 43 2.73 -9.88 -4.62
CA LEU A 43 2.13 -11.19 -4.34
C LEU A 43 2.61 -12.29 -5.30
N ASP A 44 3.05 -11.87 -6.48
CA ASP A 44 3.64 -12.74 -7.48
C ASP A 44 4.68 -11.96 -8.33
N PRO A 45 5.98 -12.02 -8.00
CA PRO A 45 7.01 -11.29 -8.72
C PRO A 45 7.37 -11.92 -10.07
N ARG A 46 6.74 -13.05 -10.44
CA ARG A 46 7.03 -13.74 -11.69
C ARG A 46 6.47 -12.96 -12.88
N PRO A 47 7.12 -13.04 -14.05
CA PRO A 47 6.55 -12.51 -15.29
C PRO A 47 5.17 -13.14 -15.57
N VAL A 48 4.27 -12.34 -16.11
CA VAL A 48 2.97 -12.83 -16.59
C VAL A 48 3.17 -13.44 -17.98
N GLU A 49 2.86 -14.74 -18.11
CA GLU A 49 3.02 -15.47 -19.38
C GLU A 49 1.99 -15.01 -20.43
N ASP A 50 0.73 -14.83 -20.02
CA ASP A 50 -0.35 -14.34 -20.86
C ASP A 50 -1.16 -13.24 -20.13
N PRO A 51 -0.95 -11.96 -20.49
CA PRO A 51 -1.67 -10.85 -19.87
C PRO A 51 -3.17 -10.80 -20.25
N HIS A 52 -3.61 -11.63 -21.21
CA HIS A 52 -5.01 -11.72 -21.62
C HIS A 52 -5.71 -12.98 -21.10
N ALA A 53 -5.01 -13.79 -20.32
CA ALA A 53 -5.59 -15.00 -19.71
C ALA A 53 -6.76 -14.65 -18.78
N ASP A 54 -7.69 -15.58 -18.66
CA ASP A 54 -8.79 -15.48 -17.70
C ASP A 54 -8.22 -15.50 -16.26
N LEU A 55 -8.35 -14.37 -15.57
CA LEU A 55 -7.86 -14.22 -14.20
C LEU A 55 -8.50 -15.26 -13.27
N THR A 56 -9.78 -15.60 -13.48
CA THR A 56 -10.48 -16.59 -12.65
C THR A 56 -9.87 -17.99 -12.80
N GLU A 57 -9.50 -18.37 -14.03
CA GLU A 57 -8.83 -19.64 -14.29
C GLU A 57 -7.42 -19.67 -13.65
N GLN A 58 -6.69 -18.57 -13.74
CA GLN A 58 -5.38 -18.47 -13.08
C GLN A 58 -5.49 -18.55 -11.57
N LEU A 59 -6.45 -17.86 -10.95
CA LEU A 59 -6.70 -17.95 -9.52
C LEU A 59 -7.14 -19.36 -9.09
N ALA A 60 -8.01 -19.99 -9.86
CA ALA A 60 -8.42 -21.38 -9.63
C ALA A 60 -7.21 -22.33 -9.63
N ALA A 61 -6.33 -22.20 -10.62
CA ALA A 61 -5.10 -22.99 -10.72
C ALA A 61 -4.11 -22.67 -9.57
N LYS A 62 -3.89 -21.39 -9.27
CA LYS A 62 -2.96 -20.91 -8.23
C LYS A 62 -3.34 -21.45 -6.84
N TYR A 63 -4.63 -21.50 -6.53
CA TYR A 63 -5.14 -21.89 -5.21
C TYR A 63 -5.71 -23.31 -5.16
N GLY A 64 -5.61 -24.08 -6.24
CA GLY A 64 -6.06 -25.48 -6.28
C GLY A 64 -7.56 -25.64 -6.09
N MET A 65 -8.37 -24.73 -6.61
CA MET A 65 -9.84 -24.74 -6.50
C MET A 65 -10.50 -24.85 -7.85
N SER A 66 -11.82 -25.18 -7.88
CA SER A 66 -12.59 -25.16 -9.12
C SER A 66 -12.84 -23.71 -9.59
N ARG A 67 -13.16 -23.55 -10.90
CA ARG A 67 -13.58 -22.26 -11.45
C ARG A 67 -14.78 -21.68 -10.69
N ASP A 68 -15.79 -22.48 -10.41
CA ASP A 68 -17.00 -22.04 -9.68
C ASP A 68 -16.65 -21.53 -8.26
N GLN A 69 -15.69 -22.19 -7.60
CA GLN A 69 -15.19 -21.73 -6.29
C GLN A 69 -14.41 -20.41 -6.42
N ALA A 70 -13.61 -20.25 -7.47
CA ALA A 70 -12.91 -19.00 -7.75
C ALA A 70 -13.89 -17.85 -8.03
N GLU A 71 -14.92 -18.10 -8.85
CA GLU A 71 -15.99 -17.12 -9.13
C GLU A 71 -16.76 -16.72 -7.85
N ALA A 72 -17.13 -17.70 -7.02
CA ALA A 72 -17.79 -17.43 -5.74
C ALA A 72 -16.90 -16.63 -4.77
N ASN A 73 -15.58 -16.86 -4.80
CA ASN A 73 -14.62 -16.05 -4.03
C ASN A 73 -14.56 -14.61 -4.55
N GLN A 74 -14.47 -14.42 -5.89
CA GLN A 74 -14.44 -13.09 -6.50
C GLN A 74 -15.73 -12.31 -6.18
N GLN A 75 -16.90 -12.98 -6.22
CA GLN A 75 -18.16 -12.34 -5.86
C GLN A 75 -18.16 -11.88 -4.39
N ARG A 76 -17.70 -12.71 -3.44
CA ARG A 76 -17.59 -12.32 -2.03
C ARG A 76 -16.64 -11.14 -1.81
N VAL A 77 -15.55 -11.11 -2.54
CA VAL A 77 -14.63 -9.96 -2.53
C VAL A 77 -15.32 -8.72 -3.08
N GLY A 78 -16.10 -8.85 -4.16
CA GLY A 78 -16.90 -7.76 -4.73
C GLY A 78 -17.90 -7.18 -3.71
N GLU A 79 -18.63 -8.05 -3.01
CA GLU A 79 -19.56 -7.65 -1.94
C GLU A 79 -18.84 -6.90 -0.81
N ALA A 80 -17.63 -7.35 -0.43
CA ALA A 80 -16.82 -6.67 0.59
C ALA A 80 -16.30 -5.30 0.10
N MET A 81 -15.95 -5.15 -1.18
CA MET A 81 -15.58 -3.88 -1.78
C MET A 81 -16.77 -2.92 -1.84
N GLU A 82 -17.94 -3.39 -2.31
CA GLU A 82 -19.16 -2.61 -2.39
C GLU A 82 -19.58 -2.05 -1.01
N ALA A 83 -19.43 -2.84 0.04
CA ALA A 83 -19.73 -2.43 1.41
C ALA A 83 -18.93 -1.19 1.89
N VAL A 84 -17.79 -0.88 1.25
CA VAL A 84 -16.95 0.29 1.54
C VAL A 84 -16.92 1.32 0.40
N GLY A 85 -17.85 1.19 -0.55
CA GLY A 85 -18.01 2.11 -1.67
C GLY A 85 -16.97 1.94 -2.79
N LEU A 86 -16.38 0.75 -2.92
CA LEU A 86 -15.46 0.38 -4.00
C LEU A 86 -16.18 -0.53 -4.99
N GLU A 87 -15.89 -0.36 -6.29
CA GLU A 87 -16.42 -1.22 -7.36
C GLU A 87 -15.39 -2.29 -7.74
N PHE A 88 -15.87 -3.50 -8.01
CA PHE A 88 -15.04 -4.60 -8.47
C PHE A 88 -15.61 -5.28 -9.71
N ASN A 89 -15.05 -4.98 -10.86
CA ASN A 89 -15.38 -5.58 -12.16
C ASN A 89 -14.40 -6.75 -12.44
N TRP A 90 -14.41 -7.76 -11.60
CA TRP A 90 -13.41 -8.85 -11.61
C TRP A 90 -13.35 -9.64 -12.95
N ARG A 91 -14.42 -9.61 -13.75
CA ARG A 91 -14.43 -10.25 -15.06
C ARG A 91 -13.60 -9.51 -16.11
N ASP A 92 -13.33 -8.23 -15.87
CA ASP A 92 -12.55 -7.37 -16.75
C ASP A 92 -11.11 -7.21 -16.23
N ALA A 93 -10.79 -7.76 -15.04
CA ALA A 93 -9.45 -7.71 -14.49
C ALA A 93 -8.52 -8.71 -15.21
N HIS A 94 -7.30 -8.28 -15.47
CA HIS A 94 -6.28 -9.05 -16.17
C HIS A 94 -5.10 -9.41 -15.28
N PRO A 95 -4.44 -10.56 -15.50
CA PRO A 95 -3.17 -10.84 -14.82
C PRO A 95 -2.15 -9.73 -15.09
N ALA A 96 -1.47 -9.28 -14.04
CA ALA A 96 -0.47 -8.24 -14.17
C ALA A 96 0.73 -8.48 -13.25
N ASN A 97 1.93 -8.20 -13.74
CA ASN A 97 3.08 -7.97 -12.87
C ASN A 97 3.00 -6.52 -12.36
N THR A 98 3.24 -6.32 -11.08
CA THR A 98 3.02 -5.02 -10.41
C THR A 98 4.30 -4.24 -10.16
N PHE A 99 5.46 -4.77 -10.58
CA PHE A 99 6.76 -4.17 -10.31
C PHE A 99 6.87 -2.71 -10.78
N ASP A 100 6.51 -2.44 -12.04
CA ASP A 100 6.61 -1.08 -12.58
C ASP A 100 5.56 -0.13 -12.00
N ALA A 101 4.38 -0.64 -11.62
CA ALA A 101 3.40 0.14 -10.87
C ALA A 101 3.94 0.54 -9.48
N HIS A 102 4.67 -0.34 -8.80
CA HIS A 102 5.34 -0.04 -7.54
C HIS A 102 6.46 1.00 -7.71
N ARG A 103 7.24 0.92 -8.78
CA ARG A 103 8.27 1.91 -9.10
C ARG A 103 7.67 3.31 -9.31
N LEU A 104 6.56 3.39 -10.03
CA LEU A 104 5.82 4.65 -10.18
C LEU A 104 5.17 5.12 -8.87
N ALA A 105 4.76 4.21 -7.99
CA ALA A 105 4.28 4.58 -6.67
C ALA A 105 5.39 5.23 -5.81
N HIS A 106 6.65 4.80 -5.94
CA HIS A 106 7.79 5.46 -5.30
C HIS A 106 8.04 6.86 -5.87
N LEU A 107 7.94 7.05 -7.20
CA LEU A 107 7.99 8.39 -7.79
C LEU A 107 6.86 9.27 -7.24
N ALA A 108 5.64 8.74 -7.16
CA ALA A 108 4.50 9.46 -6.61
C ALA A 108 4.72 9.85 -5.15
N ALA A 109 5.33 8.97 -4.35
CA ALA A 109 5.67 9.26 -2.94
C ALA A 109 6.64 10.45 -2.83
N GLU A 110 7.67 10.52 -3.67
CA GLU A 110 8.59 11.68 -3.70
C GLU A 110 7.89 12.99 -4.10
N ARG A 111 6.75 12.92 -4.77
CA ARG A 111 5.97 14.09 -5.22
C ARG A 111 4.76 14.39 -4.32
N GLY A 112 4.62 13.67 -3.20
CA GLY A 112 3.48 13.82 -2.28
C GLY A 112 2.16 13.33 -2.85
N LEU A 113 2.19 12.41 -3.83
CA LEU A 113 1.03 11.87 -4.55
C LEU A 113 0.80 10.37 -4.24
N SER A 114 1.30 9.90 -3.10
CA SER A 114 1.31 8.48 -2.73
C SER A 114 -0.10 7.87 -2.73
N ASP A 115 -1.03 8.49 -2.02
CA ASP A 115 -2.40 8.00 -1.89
C ASP A 115 -3.16 8.07 -3.22
N GLN A 116 -2.90 9.11 -4.02
CA GLN A 116 -3.47 9.25 -5.36
C GLN A 116 -3.00 8.12 -6.28
N ALA A 117 -1.72 7.76 -6.23
CA ALA A 117 -1.17 6.65 -7.01
C ALA A 117 -1.77 5.31 -6.58
N GLN A 118 -1.80 5.02 -5.28
CA GLN A 118 -2.41 3.80 -4.75
C GLN A 118 -3.88 3.67 -5.14
N THR A 119 -4.63 4.75 -5.06
CA THR A 119 -6.04 4.78 -5.44
C THR A 119 -6.22 4.61 -6.94
N ALA A 120 -5.47 5.34 -7.75
CA ALA A 120 -5.60 5.32 -9.22
C ALA A 120 -5.23 3.95 -9.80
N PHE A 121 -4.11 3.35 -9.37
CA PHE A 121 -3.65 2.06 -9.88
C PHE A 121 -4.60 0.93 -9.48
N LYS A 122 -5.05 0.89 -8.21
CA LYS A 122 -6.02 -0.10 -7.76
C LYS A 122 -7.38 0.06 -8.44
N LYS A 123 -7.87 1.30 -8.57
CA LYS A 123 -9.11 1.57 -9.30
C LYS A 123 -9.00 1.14 -10.75
N ALA A 124 -7.91 1.46 -11.43
CA ALA A 124 -7.68 1.06 -12.82
C ALA A 124 -7.74 -0.47 -12.98
N TYR A 125 -7.16 -1.21 -12.04
CA TYR A 125 -7.15 -2.67 -12.05
C TYR A 125 -8.52 -3.27 -11.70
N PHE A 126 -9.10 -2.87 -10.56
CA PHE A 126 -10.31 -3.53 -10.02
C PHE A 126 -11.61 -3.01 -10.63
N THR A 127 -11.68 -1.73 -10.95
CA THR A 127 -12.91 -1.09 -11.42
C THR A 127 -12.92 -0.91 -12.93
N ASP A 128 -11.81 -0.40 -13.48
CA ASP A 128 -11.78 0.04 -14.89
C ASP A 128 -11.28 -1.06 -15.84
N GLY A 129 -10.86 -2.24 -15.34
CA GLY A 129 -10.37 -3.37 -16.14
C GLY A 129 -9.12 -3.05 -16.97
N ARG A 130 -8.29 -2.10 -16.50
CA ARG A 130 -7.08 -1.69 -17.23
C ARG A 130 -5.91 -2.62 -16.95
N ALA A 131 -5.14 -2.91 -17.98
CA ALA A 131 -3.94 -3.76 -17.90
C ALA A 131 -2.78 -3.00 -17.23
N ILE A 132 -2.71 -2.99 -15.91
CA ILE A 132 -1.68 -2.24 -15.15
C ILE A 132 -0.25 -2.80 -15.27
N GLY A 133 -0.04 -3.88 -16.01
CA GLY A 133 1.28 -4.33 -16.45
C GLY A 133 1.72 -3.71 -17.78
N ASP A 134 0.86 -2.95 -18.45
CA ASP A 134 1.18 -2.24 -19.69
C ASP A 134 1.74 -0.85 -19.38
N HIS A 135 2.91 -0.53 -19.96
CA HIS A 135 3.60 0.74 -19.71
C HIS A 135 2.79 1.95 -20.18
N GLN A 136 2.02 1.83 -21.28
CA GLN A 136 1.20 2.96 -21.74
C GLN A 136 0.05 3.22 -20.78
N VAL A 137 -0.57 2.16 -20.23
CA VAL A 137 -1.61 2.28 -19.21
C VAL A 137 -1.05 2.92 -17.93
N LEU A 138 0.10 2.45 -17.46
CA LEU A 138 0.76 3.01 -16.28
C LEU A 138 1.16 4.48 -16.48
N ARG A 139 1.69 4.82 -17.67
CA ARG A 139 2.03 6.19 -18.05
C ARG A 139 0.82 7.11 -17.98
N ASP A 140 -0.29 6.71 -18.60
CA ASP A 140 -1.52 7.51 -18.63
C ASP A 140 -2.07 7.75 -17.21
N LEU A 141 -2.05 6.70 -16.36
CA LEU A 141 -2.49 6.78 -14.98
C LEU A 141 -1.60 7.70 -14.15
N ALA A 142 -0.28 7.55 -14.29
CA ALA A 142 0.71 8.33 -13.54
C ALA A 142 0.64 9.84 -13.90
N ILE A 143 0.51 10.16 -15.18
CA ILE A 143 0.29 11.55 -15.63
C ILE A 143 -1.08 12.05 -15.15
N GLY A 144 -2.11 11.19 -15.19
CA GLY A 144 -3.46 11.54 -14.75
C GLY A 144 -3.56 11.94 -13.29
N ILE A 145 -2.66 11.46 -12.43
CA ILE A 145 -2.59 11.89 -11.01
C ILE A 145 -1.68 13.10 -10.78
N GLY A 146 -1.02 13.61 -11.84
CA GLY A 146 -0.21 14.82 -11.77
C GLY A 146 1.30 14.62 -11.77
N LEU A 147 1.80 13.39 -12.04
CA LEU A 147 3.23 13.17 -12.23
C LEU A 147 3.71 13.76 -13.55
N ASP A 148 4.95 14.22 -13.56
CA ASP A 148 5.60 14.74 -14.76
C ASP A 148 5.86 13.63 -15.80
N ALA A 149 5.53 13.90 -17.06
CA ALA A 149 5.60 12.91 -18.13
C ALA A 149 7.04 12.42 -18.39
N ASP A 150 8.04 13.30 -18.33
CA ASP A 150 9.44 12.94 -18.57
C ASP A 150 9.98 12.09 -17.42
N GLU A 151 9.56 12.36 -16.17
CA GLU A 151 9.92 11.54 -15.01
C GLU A 151 9.28 10.14 -15.08
N VAL A 152 8.01 10.06 -15.50
CA VAL A 152 7.30 8.78 -15.70
C VAL A 152 7.99 7.96 -16.80
N ASP A 153 8.32 8.59 -17.92
CA ASP A 153 9.02 7.94 -19.03
C ASP A 153 10.43 7.48 -18.62
N ASP A 154 11.14 8.25 -17.79
CA ASP A 154 12.43 7.85 -17.20
C ASP A 154 12.28 6.62 -16.31
N VAL A 155 11.28 6.57 -15.40
CA VAL A 155 11.03 5.40 -14.58
C VAL A 155 10.72 4.16 -15.43
N LEU A 156 9.83 4.27 -16.42
CA LEU A 156 9.41 3.13 -17.24
C LEU A 156 10.49 2.62 -18.19
N SER A 157 11.46 3.47 -18.59
CA SER A 157 12.55 3.10 -19.50
C SER A 157 13.88 2.78 -18.82
N SER A 158 13.97 2.88 -17.50
CA SER A 158 15.20 2.63 -16.72
C SER A 158 14.92 1.70 -15.53
N ASP A 159 15.90 1.50 -14.64
CA ASP A 159 15.76 0.77 -13.38
C ASP A 159 15.48 1.71 -12.17
N ARG A 160 15.11 2.95 -12.43
CA ARG A 160 14.82 3.92 -11.36
C ARG A 160 13.74 3.38 -10.42
N TYR A 161 13.96 3.47 -9.12
CA TYR A 161 13.18 2.90 -8.02
C TYR A 161 13.13 1.36 -7.92
N ALA A 162 13.85 0.62 -8.75
CA ALA A 162 13.92 -0.84 -8.62
C ALA A 162 14.47 -1.26 -7.23
N ASP A 163 15.54 -0.61 -6.79
CA ASP A 163 16.18 -0.89 -5.51
C ASP A 163 15.25 -0.56 -4.32
N GLN A 164 14.42 0.49 -4.43
CA GLN A 164 13.45 0.85 -3.39
C GLN A 164 12.35 -0.19 -3.25
N VAL A 165 11.80 -0.70 -4.37
CA VAL A 165 10.85 -1.81 -4.35
C VAL A 165 11.46 -3.02 -3.66
N ARG A 166 12.68 -3.41 -4.03
CA ARG A 166 13.38 -4.57 -3.42
C ARG A 166 13.76 -4.33 -1.96
N ALA A 167 14.04 -3.10 -1.56
CA ALA A 167 14.28 -2.74 -0.16
C ALA A 167 13.01 -2.91 0.68
N ASP A 168 11.84 -2.47 0.20
CA ASP A 168 10.57 -2.65 0.89
C ASP A 168 10.23 -4.13 1.08
N GLU A 169 10.43 -4.97 0.05
CA GLU A 169 10.21 -6.41 0.12
C GLU A 169 11.19 -7.10 1.07
N SER A 170 12.45 -6.67 1.06
CA SER A 170 13.46 -7.18 1.99
C SER A 170 13.11 -6.80 3.43
N GLN A 171 12.59 -5.59 3.66
CA GLN A 171 12.13 -5.17 4.97
C GLN A 171 10.90 -5.97 5.42
N ALA A 172 9.97 -6.29 4.49
CA ALA A 172 8.86 -7.19 4.78
C ALA A 172 9.35 -8.55 5.28
N GLN A 173 10.38 -9.12 4.65
CA GLN A 173 10.98 -10.39 5.08
C GLN A 173 11.59 -10.29 6.48
N VAL A 174 12.30 -9.21 6.78
CA VAL A 174 12.88 -8.95 8.12
C VAL A 174 11.79 -8.87 9.18
N TYR A 175 10.65 -8.24 8.87
CA TYR A 175 9.50 -8.14 9.77
C TYR A 175 8.64 -9.41 9.81
N GLY A 176 8.94 -10.43 9.01
CA GLY A 176 8.13 -11.65 8.91
C GLY A 176 6.77 -11.42 8.26
N ILE A 177 6.63 -10.38 7.44
CA ILE A 177 5.41 -10.08 6.69
C ILE A 177 5.31 -11.05 5.52
N THR A 178 4.30 -11.91 5.53
CA THR A 178 4.06 -12.94 4.50
C THR A 178 2.71 -12.75 3.78
N ALA A 179 1.93 -11.77 4.20
CA ALA A 179 0.62 -11.47 3.65
C ALA A 179 0.35 -9.96 3.69
N VAL A 180 -0.48 -9.47 2.78
CA VAL A 180 -0.84 -8.05 2.66
C VAL A 180 -2.38 -7.87 2.57
N PRO A 181 -2.90 -6.72 3.03
CA PRO A 181 -2.17 -5.60 3.60
C PRO A 181 -1.61 -5.94 5.00
N THR A 182 -0.45 -5.40 5.31
CA THR A 182 0.05 -5.38 6.69
C THR A 182 0.42 -3.94 7.04
N PHE A 183 -0.11 -3.46 8.15
CA PHE A 183 0.13 -2.13 8.70
C PHE A 183 1.15 -2.25 9.82
N VAL A 184 2.20 -1.47 9.79
CA VAL A 184 3.18 -1.35 10.87
C VAL A 184 3.12 0.07 11.41
N LEU A 185 2.80 0.21 12.70
CA LEU A 185 2.61 1.50 13.35
C LEU A 185 3.79 1.75 14.29
N ALA A 186 4.37 2.94 14.20
CA ALA A 186 5.49 3.40 15.03
C ALA A 186 6.69 2.42 15.04
N ASP A 187 6.93 1.70 13.96
CA ASP A 187 7.98 0.66 13.79
C ASP A 187 7.95 -0.47 14.87
N GLN A 188 6.83 -0.62 15.60
CA GLN A 188 6.74 -1.54 16.74
C GLN A 188 5.50 -2.41 16.74
N TYR A 189 4.39 -1.93 16.22
CA TYR A 189 3.10 -2.60 16.29
C TYR A 189 2.65 -3.01 14.89
N SER A 190 2.15 -4.22 14.72
CA SER A 190 1.67 -4.67 13.41
C SER A 190 0.23 -5.17 13.45
N VAL A 191 -0.50 -4.87 12.39
CA VAL A 191 -1.85 -5.35 12.15
C VAL A 191 -1.93 -5.92 10.74
N SER A 192 -2.35 -7.17 10.58
CA SER A 192 -2.41 -7.84 9.28
C SER A 192 -3.85 -7.97 8.79
N GLY A 193 -4.01 -7.87 7.48
CA GLY A 193 -5.29 -7.99 6.78
C GLY A 193 -6.13 -6.70 6.77
N ALA A 194 -7.18 -6.71 5.99
CA ALA A 194 -8.14 -5.61 5.89
C ALA A 194 -9.07 -5.59 7.12
N GLN A 195 -8.53 -5.12 8.24
CA GLN A 195 -9.27 -5.02 9.50
C GLN A 195 -10.45 -4.06 9.37
N PRO A 196 -11.55 -4.29 10.12
CA PRO A 196 -12.68 -3.36 10.18
C PRO A 196 -12.25 -1.95 10.64
N VAL A 197 -12.99 -0.93 10.21
CA VAL A 197 -12.72 0.48 10.55
C VAL A 197 -12.62 0.69 12.07
N ASP A 198 -13.56 0.13 12.84
CA ASP A 198 -13.56 0.27 14.30
C ASP A 198 -12.30 -0.32 14.93
N THR A 199 -11.84 -1.48 14.44
CA THR A 199 -10.57 -2.09 14.89
C THR A 199 -9.37 -1.19 14.60
N LEU A 200 -9.33 -0.56 13.41
CA LEU A 200 -8.24 0.36 13.06
C LEU A 200 -8.27 1.63 13.92
N VAL A 201 -9.45 2.16 14.26
CA VAL A 201 -9.58 3.29 15.20
C VAL A 201 -9.03 2.90 16.57
N ASP A 202 -9.46 1.74 17.12
CA ASP A 202 -8.96 1.25 18.41
C ASP A 202 -7.44 1.07 18.42
N VAL A 203 -6.87 0.56 17.33
CA VAL A 203 -5.40 0.40 17.17
C VAL A 203 -4.70 1.76 17.12
N LEU A 204 -5.24 2.74 16.39
CA LEU A 204 -4.70 4.10 16.31
C LEU A 204 -4.68 4.75 17.69
N ASP A 205 -5.81 4.70 18.43
CA ASP A 205 -5.92 5.25 19.79
C ASP A 205 -4.93 4.58 20.75
N GLN A 206 -4.82 3.26 20.69
CA GLN A 206 -3.90 2.50 21.52
C GLN A 206 -2.44 2.88 21.24
N VAL A 207 -2.02 2.84 19.96
CA VAL A 207 -0.63 3.16 19.59
C VAL A 207 -0.33 4.62 19.90
N TRP A 208 -1.26 5.53 19.63
CA TRP A 208 -1.11 6.94 19.99
C TRP A 208 -0.82 7.10 21.49
N SER A 209 -1.66 6.51 22.34
CA SER A 209 -1.49 6.59 23.79
C SER A 209 -0.16 6.01 24.31
N LEU A 210 0.41 5.05 23.59
CA LEU A 210 1.71 4.43 23.94
C LEU A 210 2.90 5.26 23.46
N THR A 211 2.76 5.97 22.34
CA THR A 211 3.85 6.75 21.72
C THR A 211 3.93 8.19 22.23
N GLU A 212 2.82 8.79 22.63
CA GLU A 212 2.74 10.20 23.05
C GLU A 212 3.50 10.51 24.37
N LYS A 213 3.85 9.51 25.16
CA LYS A 213 4.25 9.67 26.58
C LYS A 213 5.64 9.18 26.94
N THR A 214 6.57 9.05 26.02
CA THR A 214 7.94 8.73 26.40
C THR A 214 8.79 10.01 26.36
N PRO A 215 8.88 10.78 27.45
CA PRO A 215 9.86 11.85 27.52
C PRO A 215 11.26 11.24 27.34
N LEU A 216 12.13 11.97 26.64
CA LEU A 216 13.52 11.57 26.50
C LEU A 216 14.11 11.37 27.90
N VAL A 217 14.61 10.19 28.20
CA VAL A 217 15.33 9.91 29.45
C VAL A 217 16.80 10.27 29.20
N PRO A 218 17.33 11.32 29.86
CA PRO A 218 18.71 11.69 29.69
C PRO A 218 19.62 10.54 30.18
N VAL A 219 20.61 10.19 29.39
CA VAL A 219 21.64 9.23 29.82
C VAL A 219 22.52 9.93 30.86
N SER A 220 22.52 9.40 32.08
CA SER A 220 23.33 9.95 33.17
C SER A 220 24.80 9.97 32.79
N GLY A 221 25.48 11.12 32.93
CA GLY A 221 26.89 11.30 32.62
C GLY A 221 27.20 11.90 31.25
N ALA A 222 26.19 12.19 30.42
CA ALA A 222 26.37 12.85 29.13
C ALA A 222 26.04 14.36 29.17
N ALA A 223 26.37 15.04 30.26
CA ALA A 223 26.21 16.48 30.34
C ALA A 223 27.37 17.17 29.59
N GLY A 224 27.04 17.79 28.44
CA GLY A 224 27.91 18.69 27.70
C GLY A 224 27.42 20.14 27.83
N GLU A 225 28.22 21.09 27.41
CA GLU A 225 27.81 22.49 27.30
C GLU A 225 26.59 22.58 26.33
N SER A 226 25.56 23.26 26.75
CA SER A 226 24.33 23.41 25.95
C SER A 226 23.77 24.83 26.03
N CYS A 227 23.08 25.26 24.97
CA CYS A 227 22.39 26.54 24.96
C CYS A 227 20.87 26.30 25.08
N GLY A 228 20.26 26.93 26.08
CA GLY A 228 18.81 26.98 26.25
C GLY A 228 18.21 28.27 25.73
N VAL A 229 16.91 28.44 25.87
CA VAL A 229 16.16 29.67 25.47
C VAL A 229 16.63 30.92 26.24
N ASP A 230 17.27 30.74 27.40
CA ASP A 230 17.77 31.79 28.27
C ASP A 230 19.29 32.04 28.13
N GLY A 231 19.99 31.36 27.23
CA GLY A 231 21.42 31.50 26.94
C GLY A 231 22.19 30.19 26.95
N CYS A 232 23.53 30.27 26.82
CA CYS A 232 24.47 29.16 26.88
C CYS A 232 25.18 29.18 28.22
N ASP A 233 25.24 28.04 28.93
CA ASP A 233 26.06 27.79 30.11
C ASP A 233 27.42 27.20 29.73
#